data_7c73e96793632bc4b8477936a86e3625
#
_entry.id   7c73e96793632bc4b8477936a86e3625
#
_cell.length_a   1.000
_cell.length_b   1.000
_cell.length_c   1.000
_cell.angle_alpha   90.00
_cell.angle_beta   90.00
_cell.angle_gamma   90.00
#
_symmetry.space_group_name_H-M   'P 1'
#
loop_
_entity.id
_entity.type
_entity.pdbx_description
1 polymer ?
#
loop_
_entity_poly.entity_id
_entity_poly.type
_entity_poly.pdbx_seq_one_letter_code
_entity_poly.pdbx_strand_id
1 'polypeptide(L)'
;MKHLYLTLILFLGFTAHAHAELRIDVTRGTIEPMPIAITSFHAEQGANGAISNDMPQVISENLERSGLFKPVNPRAFVQSTQSIVKEGIRFAEWRATNAQALVTGVLTRTNDGRTRVEFRLWDVFSEKQLTGMAYMTSESNWRRIAHIISDEIYKRLTGEDGYFDSRIVYVSENGPPTARVKRLAIMDQDGFNHKYLTDGKNLVL
;
A
#
# COMPACT_ATOMS: atom_id res chain seq x y z
N MET A 1 50.25 31.07 -11.32
CA MET A 1 50.06 29.92 -10.42
C MET A 1 48.96 30.16 -9.36
N LYS A 2 48.89 31.31 -8.68
CA LYS A 2 47.85 31.58 -7.67
C LYS A 2 46.39 31.51 -8.20
N HIS A 3 46.13 31.95 -9.42
CA HIS A 3 44.80 31.91 -10.04
C HIS A 3 44.36 30.48 -10.44
N LEU A 4 45.30 29.57 -10.74
CA LEU A 4 45.03 28.17 -11.07
C LEU A 4 44.56 27.38 -9.86
N TYR A 5 45.12 27.64 -8.68
CA TYR A 5 44.64 27.05 -7.42
C TYR A 5 43.28 27.54 -6.98
N LEU A 6 42.98 28.82 -7.22
CA LEU A 6 41.64 29.37 -6.89
C LEU A 6 40.54 28.76 -7.75
N THR A 7 40.81 28.51 -9.05
CA THR A 7 39.85 27.85 -9.96
C THR A 7 39.65 26.36 -9.60
N LEU A 8 40.71 25.68 -9.17
CA LEU A 8 40.64 24.28 -8.74
C LEU A 8 39.79 24.12 -7.43
N ILE A 9 39.95 25.03 -6.49
CA ILE A 9 39.17 25.02 -5.23
C ILE A 9 37.70 25.33 -5.48
N LEU A 10 37.35 26.19 -6.44
CA LEU A 10 35.96 26.49 -6.80
C LEU A 10 35.27 25.29 -7.46
N PHE A 11 36.01 24.42 -8.15
CA PHE A 11 35.46 23.22 -8.80
C PHE A 11 35.24 22.03 -7.83
N LEU A 12 35.94 21.98 -6.70
CA LEU A 12 35.77 20.94 -5.68
C LEU A 12 34.56 21.17 -4.75
N GLY A 13 33.94 22.36 -4.76
CA GLY A 13 32.85 22.74 -3.86
C GLY A 13 31.45 22.30 -4.31
N PHE A 14 31.25 21.79 -5.52
CA PHE A 14 29.95 21.38 -6.05
C PHE A 14 29.78 19.86 -6.13
N THR A 15 29.90 19.15 -5.01
CA THR A 15 29.34 17.79 -4.93
C THR A 15 27.85 17.90 -4.66
N ALA A 16 27.03 18.12 -5.68
CA ALA A 16 25.60 17.94 -5.59
C ALA A 16 25.32 16.46 -5.26
N HIS A 17 24.83 16.19 -4.08
CA HIS A 17 24.35 14.86 -3.71
C HIS A 17 23.08 14.59 -4.53
N ALA A 18 23.21 13.89 -5.64
CA ALA A 18 22.09 13.39 -6.39
C ALA A 18 21.40 12.31 -5.53
N HIS A 19 20.29 12.65 -4.92
CA HIS A 19 19.43 11.66 -4.28
C HIS A 19 18.56 11.02 -5.37
N ALA A 20 18.82 9.77 -5.70
CA ALA A 20 17.90 8.97 -6.50
C ALA A 20 16.64 8.74 -5.70
N GLU A 21 15.50 9.19 -6.20
CA GLU A 21 14.19 8.91 -5.63
C GLU A 21 13.79 7.46 -5.95
N LEU A 22 13.29 6.73 -4.96
CA LEU A 22 12.79 5.37 -5.17
C LEU A 22 11.53 5.41 -6.04
N ARG A 23 11.63 4.86 -7.26
CA ARG A 23 10.55 4.83 -8.24
C ARG A 23 10.65 3.60 -9.14
N ILE A 24 9.49 3.03 -9.51
CA ILE A 24 9.40 1.96 -10.50
C ILE A 24 9.27 2.57 -11.89
N ASP A 25 10.14 2.16 -12.81
CA ASP A 25 10.03 2.51 -14.22
C ASP A 25 9.13 1.51 -14.94
N VAL A 26 7.87 1.90 -15.16
CA VAL A 26 6.84 1.06 -15.82
C VAL A 26 6.96 1.02 -17.34
N THR A 27 7.92 1.74 -17.93
CA THR A 27 8.05 1.85 -19.40
C THR A 27 8.93 0.75 -20.01
N ARG A 28 9.65 -0.02 -19.20
CA ARG A 28 10.53 -1.10 -19.66
C ARG A 28 9.77 -2.42 -19.81
N GLY A 29 10.02 -3.13 -20.92
CA GLY A 29 9.31 -4.36 -21.29
C GLY A 29 9.50 -5.58 -20.38
N THR A 30 10.46 -5.54 -19.42
CA THR A 30 10.64 -6.54 -18.38
C THR A 30 10.83 -5.82 -17.07
N ILE A 31 9.83 -5.89 -16.19
CA ILE A 31 9.84 -5.25 -14.87
C ILE A 31 10.13 -6.33 -13.84
N GLU A 32 11.23 -6.18 -13.09
CA GLU A 32 11.43 -6.96 -11.88
C GLU A 32 10.57 -6.33 -10.76
N PRO A 33 9.62 -7.08 -10.15
CA PRO A 33 8.75 -6.53 -9.13
C PRO A 33 9.54 -6.02 -7.92
N MET A 34 9.27 -4.79 -7.48
CA MET A 34 9.92 -4.13 -6.36
C MET A 34 9.62 -4.85 -5.03
N PRO A 35 10.63 -5.33 -4.30
CA PRO A 35 10.41 -5.91 -2.97
C PRO A 35 9.93 -4.85 -1.98
N ILE A 36 8.76 -5.08 -1.39
CA ILE A 36 8.13 -4.18 -0.43
C ILE A 36 7.78 -4.93 0.87
N ALA A 37 8.19 -4.41 2.01
CA ALA A 37 7.80 -4.92 3.32
C ALA A 37 6.58 -4.16 3.82
N ILE A 38 5.55 -4.89 4.24
CA ILE A 38 4.32 -4.32 4.79
C ILE A 38 4.12 -4.94 6.16
N THR A 39 4.33 -4.14 7.22
CA THR A 39 4.22 -4.63 8.60
C THR A 39 2.76 -4.71 9.03
N SER A 40 2.45 -5.53 10.03
CA SER A 40 1.20 -5.35 10.76
C SER A 40 1.11 -3.91 11.25
N PHE A 41 -0.09 -3.33 11.30
CA PHE A 41 -0.27 -2.00 11.86
C PHE A 41 -0.31 -2.07 13.38
N HIS A 42 0.24 -1.08 14.05
CA HIS A 42 0.18 -1.00 15.50
C HIS A 42 -1.23 -0.60 15.93
N ALA A 43 -1.90 -1.46 16.69
CA ALA A 43 -3.19 -1.12 17.29
C ALA A 43 -2.96 -0.48 18.67
N GLU A 44 -3.30 0.80 18.81
CA GLU A 44 -3.33 1.46 20.11
C GLU A 44 -4.49 0.94 20.97
N GLN A 45 -4.48 1.27 22.26
CA GLN A 45 -5.51 0.81 23.19
C GLN A 45 -6.91 1.17 22.70
N GLY A 46 -7.81 0.18 22.66
CA GLY A 46 -9.19 0.31 22.17
C GLY A 46 -9.38 0.18 20.66
N ALA A 47 -8.31 0.12 19.86
CA ALA A 47 -8.40 -0.18 18.44
C ALA A 47 -8.60 -1.68 18.19
N ASN A 48 -9.25 -2.03 17.07
CA ASN A 48 -9.52 -3.41 16.71
C ASN A 48 -8.24 -4.11 16.22
N GLY A 49 -7.73 -5.05 17.02
CA GLY A 49 -6.51 -5.79 16.74
C GLY A 49 -6.61 -6.71 15.51
N ALA A 50 -7.78 -7.18 15.09
CA ALA A 50 -7.93 -7.96 13.87
C ALA A 50 -7.61 -7.09 12.63
N ILE A 51 -8.13 -5.87 12.57
CA ILE A 51 -7.90 -4.93 11.48
C ILE A 51 -6.39 -4.61 11.34
N SER A 52 -5.63 -4.64 12.43
CA SER A 52 -4.19 -4.37 12.41
C SER A 52 -3.38 -5.40 11.60
N ASN A 53 -3.91 -6.60 11.42
CA ASN A 53 -3.33 -7.65 10.58
C ASN A 53 -4.01 -7.75 9.22
N ASP A 54 -5.34 -7.64 9.18
CA ASP A 54 -6.12 -7.82 7.95
C ASP A 54 -5.87 -6.69 6.93
N MET A 55 -5.73 -5.45 7.41
CA MET A 55 -5.51 -4.30 6.53
C MET A 55 -4.17 -4.38 5.76
N PRO A 56 -3.02 -4.64 6.40
CA PRO A 56 -1.76 -4.86 5.71
C PRO A 56 -1.80 -6.05 4.74
N GLN A 57 -2.55 -7.09 5.06
CA GLN A 57 -2.72 -8.22 4.15
C GLN A 57 -3.43 -7.79 2.86
N VAL A 58 -4.54 -7.05 2.95
CA VAL A 58 -5.25 -6.51 1.76
C VAL A 58 -4.34 -5.59 0.94
N ILE A 59 -3.56 -4.71 1.60
CA ILE A 59 -2.59 -3.85 0.91
C ILE A 59 -1.56 -4.70 0.17
N SER A 60 -1.02 -5.74 0.83
CA SER A 60 -0.06 -6.67 0.25
C SER A 60 -0.59 -7.36 -1.00
N GLU A 61 -1.80 -7.93 -0.90
CA GLU A 61 -2.48 -8.63 -2.01
C GLU A 61 -2.79 -7.69 -3.18
N ASN A 62 -3.20 -6.45 -2.90
CA ASN A 62 -3.43 -5.45 -3.94
C ASN A 62 -2.15 -5.13 -4.71
N LEU A 63 -1.08 -4.79 -3.99
CA LEU A 63 0.19 -4.43 -4.60
C LEU A 63 0.80 -5.60 -5.38
N GLU A 64 0.76 -6.81 -4.84
CA GLU A 64 1.23 -8.02 -5.53
C GLU A 64 0.46 -8.27 -6.83
N ARG A 65 -0.87 -8.12 -6.80
CA ARG A 65 -1.75 -8.31 -7.97
C ARG A 65 -1.45 -7.35 -9.11
N SER A 66 -0.89 -6.18 -8.82
CA SER A 66 -0.44 -5.25 -9.87
C SER A 66 0.73 -5.77 -10.71
N GLY A 67 1.46 -6.79 -10.22
CA GLY A 67 2.67 -7.31 -10.84
C GLY A 67 3.91 -6.43 -10.70
N LEU A 68 3.78 -5.23 -10.11
CA LEU A 68 4.88 -4.27 -9.94
C LEU A 68 5.58 -4.40 -8.59
N PHE A 69 4.96 -5.10 -7.64
CA PHE A 69 5.49 -5.27 -6.29
C PHE A 69 5.57 -6.72 -5.90
N LYS A 70 6.57 -7.03 -5.08
CA LYS A 70 6.77 -8.35 -4.47
C LYS A 70 6.79 -8.18 -2.95
N PRO A 71 5.68 -8.46 -2.25
CA PRO A 71 5.65 -8.40 -0.80
C PRO A 71 6.68 -9.34 -0.18
N VAL A 72 7.45 -8.81 0.76
CA VAL A 72 8.41 -9.60 1.54
C VAL A 72 7.62 -10.44 2.56
N ASN A 73 7.98 -11.73 2.66
CA ASN A 73 7.31 -12.63 3.60
C ASN A 73 7.42 -12.11 5.05
N PRO A 74 6.32 -11.91 5.77
CA PRO A 74 6.35 -11.40 7.15
C PRO A 74 7.17 -12.25 8.13
N ARG A 75 7.38 -13.53 7.83
CA ARG A 75 8.25 -14.42 8.64
C ARG A 75 9.73 -14.03 8.57
N ALA A 76 10.13 -13.27 7.57
CA ALA A 76 11.49 -12.76 7.42
C ALA A 76 11.72 -11.46 8.20
N PHE A 77 10.69 -10.87 8.79
CA PHE A 77 10.83 -9.62 9.51
C PHE A 77 11.53 -9.84 10.85
N VAL A 78 12.64 -9.13 11.03
CA VAL A 78 13.43 -9.16 12.28
C VAL A 78 12.86 -8.18 13.31
N GLN A 79 12.40 -7.02 12.83
CA GLN A 79 11.84 -5.98 13.68
C GLN A 79 10.31 -6.11 13.77
N SER A 80 9.77 -6.21 14.98
CA SER A 80 8.32 -6.21 15.20
C SER A 80 7.73 -4.80 15.08
N THR A 81 6.44 -4.71 14.76
CA THR A 81 5.72 -3.43 14.72
C THR A 81 5.80 -2.67 16.05
N GLN A 82 5.72 -3.38 17.18
CA GLN A 82 5.82 -2.75 18.50
C GLN A 82 7.23 -2.16 18.76
N SER A 83 8.28 -2.82 18.28
CA SER A 83 9.65 -2.31 18.33
C SER A 83 9.82 -1.08 17.44
N ILE A 84 9.21 -1.07 16.24
CA ILE A 84 9.22 0.11 15.36
C ILE A 84 8.62 1.33 16.06
N VAL A 85 7.49 1.17 16.75
CA VAL A 85 6.81 2.28 17.46
C VAL A 85 7.64 2.79 18.63
N LYS A 86 8.30 1.90 19.38
CA LYS A 86 9.06 2.25 20.59
C LYS A 86 10.46 2.78 20.32
N GLU A 87 11.15 2.22 19.34
CA GLU A 87 12.59 2.39 19.14
C GLU A 87 12.91 3.07 17.80
N GLY A 88 11.91 3.24 16.92
CA GLY A 88 12.10 3.67 15.55
C GLY A 88 12.45 2.52 14.60
N ILE A 89 12.60 2.86 13.32
CA ILE A 89 12.88 1.88 12.27
C ILE A 89 14.39 1.61 12.22
N ARG A 90 14.77 0.33 12.29
CA ARG A 90 16.14 -0.12 12.09
C ARG A 90 16.34 -0.53 10.63
N PHE A 91 16.57 0.44 9.76
CA PHE A 91 16.60 0.24 8.30
C PHE A 91 17.59 -0.83 7.82
N ALA A 92 18.71 -1.03 8.53
CA ALA A 92 19.66 -2.09 8.22
C ALA A 92 19.05 -3.50 8.26
N GLU A 93 18.12 -3.75 9.18
CA GLU A 93 17.41 -5.04 9.27
C GLU A 93 16.45 -5.23 8.09
N TRP A 94 15.79 -4.16 7.62
CA TRP A 94 14.91 -4.20 6.46
C TRP A 94 15.69 -4.39 5.16
N ARG A 95 16.87 -3.77 5.02
CA ARG A 95 17.79 -4.05 3.90
C ARG A 95 18.20 -5.51 3.83
N ALA A 96 18.44 -6.14 4.99
CA ALA A 96 18.79 -7.56 5.06
C ALA A 96 17.68 -8.49 4.57
N THR A 97 16.41 -8.06 4.61
CA THR A 97 15.27 -8.79 4.01
C THR A 97 15.09 -8.52 2.51
N ASN A 98 16.00 -7.76 1.89
CA ASN A 98 15.92 -7.28 0.52
C ASN A 98 14.73 -6.33 0.25
N ALA A 99 14.11 -5.74 1.27
CA ALA A 99 13.07 -4.75 1.08
C ALA A 99 13.65 -3.44 0.54
N GLN A 100 13.04 -2.88 -0.50
CA GLN A 100 13.37 -1.55 -1.04
C GLN A 100 12.44 -0.48 -0.45
N ALA A 101 11.19 -0.84 -0.21
CA ALA A 101 10.20 0.01 0.45
C ALA A 101 9.65 -0.67 1.71
N LEU A 102 9.27 0.13 2.70
CA LEU A 102 8.67 -0.34 3.95
C LEU A 102 7.39 0.46 4.22
N VAL A 103 6.30 -0.25 4.51
CA VAL A 103 5.02 0.32 4.95
C VAL A 103 4.82 0.01 6.42
N THR A 104 4.58 1.06 7.20
CA THR A 104 4.22 0.97 8.62
C THR A 104 2.90 1.68 8.86
N GLY A 105 2.16 1.30 9.90
CA GLY A 105 0.90 1.97 10.21
C GLY A 105 0.50 1.87 11.67
N VAL A 106 -0.44 2.75 12.05
CA VAL A 106 -1.02 2.83 13.40
C VAL A 106 -2.52 2.95 13.28
N LEU A 107 -3.23 2.22 14.13
CA LEU A 107 -4.68 2.28 14.31
C LEU A 107 -4.98 2.88 15.68
N THR A 108 -5.75 3.96 15.71
CA THR A 108 -6.20 4.62 16.93
C THR A 108 -7.72 4.67 16.95
N ARG A 109 -8.34 4.24 18.06
CA ARG A 109 -9.78 4.44 18.25
C ARG A 109 -10.03 5.85 18.76
N THR A 110 -10.89 6.58 18.08
CA THR A 110 -11.27 7.94 18.48
C THR A 110 -12.46 7.93 19.42
N ASN A 111 -12.65 9.03 20.17
CA ASN A 111 -13.70 9.16 21.18
C ASN A 111 -15.13 9.04 20.59
N ASP A 112 -15.30 9.35 19.31
CA ASP A 112 -16.57 9.22 18.58
C ASP A 112 -16.81 7.81 18.01
N GLY A 113 -15.95 6.85 18.38
CA GLY A 113 -16.08 5.45 17.99
C GLY A 113 -15.54 5.10 16.60
N ARG A 114 -14.98 6.06 15.87
CA ARG A 114 -14.31 5.81 14.59
C ARG A 114 -12.89 5.29 14.81
N THR A 115 -12.31 4.77 13.74
CA THR A 115 -10.90 4.36 13.70
C THR A 115 -10.13 5.36 12.84
N ARG A 116 -9.06 5.90 13.41
CA ARG A 116 -8.05 6.66 12.68
C ARG A 116 -6.96 5.69 12.24
N VAL A 117 -6.72 5.64 10.95
CA VAL A 117 -5.70 4.82 10.30
C VAL A 117 -4.61 5.74 9.80
N GLU A 118 -3.41 5.62 10.34
CA GLU A 118 -2.22 6.27 9.81
C GLU A 118 -1.34 5.24 9.11
N PHE A 119 -0.79 5.59 7.95
CA PHE A 119 0.27 4.82 7.33
C PHE A 119 1.43 5.72 6.92
N ARG A 120 2.61 5.11 6.80
CA ARG A 120 3.83 5.75 6.31
C ARG A 120 4.55 4.79 5.39
N LEU A 121 5.01 5.33 4.26
CA LEU A 121 5.84 4.65 3.28
C LEU A 121 7.26 5.19 3.39
N TRP A 122 8.23 4.30 3.46
CA TRP A 122 9.64 4.62 3.63
C TRP A 122 10.46 4.01 2.50
N ASP A 123 11.45 4.75 2.04
CA ASP A 123 12.55 4.21 1.25
C ASP A 123 13.60 3.63 2.22
N VAL A 124 13.84 2.33 2.09
CA VAL A 124 14.71 1.57 3.01
C VAL A 124 16.19 1.93 2.82
N PHE A 125 16.59 2.34 1.62
CA PHE A 125 17.98 2.66 1.33
C PHE A 125 18.35 4.09 1.69
N SER A 126 17.51 5.05 1.33
CA SER A 126 17.71 6.46 1.69
C SER A 126 17.26 6.80 3.11
N GLU A 127 16.55 5.87 3.79
CA GLU A 127 15.99 6.02 5.14
C GLU A 127 15.00 7.19 5.27
N LYS A 128 14.41 7.60 4.14
CA LYS A 128 13.48 8.74 4.08
C LYS A 128 12.04 8.29 4.00
N GLN A 129 11.17 9.04 4.66
CA GLN A 129 9.73 8.89 4.47
C GLN A 129 9.35 9.46 3.10
N LEU A 130 8.75 8.62 2.25
CA LEU A 130 8.27 8.99 0.92
C LEU A 130 6.89 9.63 0.96
N THR A 131 6.00 9.09 1.78
CA THR A 131 4.66 9.64 2.04
C THR A 131 4.13 9.17 3.38
N GLY A 132 3.10 9.84 3.89
CA GLY A 132 2.36 9.43 5.07
C GLY A 132 1.04 10.18 5.12
N MET A 133 -0.04 9.44 5.38
CA MET A 133 -1.40 9.97 5.44
C MET A 133 -2.17 9.35 6.60
N ALA A 134 -3.26 10.02 6.97
CA ALA A 134 -4.19 9.56 7.98
C ALA A 134 -5.63 9.63 7.46
N TYR A 135 -6.39 8.57 7.71
CA TYR A 135 -7.78 8.45 7.30
C TYR A 135 -8.68 8.18 8.51
N MET A 136 -9.90 8.72 8.46
CA MET A 136 -10.93 8.43 9.45
C MET A 136 -11.96 7.50 8.83
N THR A 137 -12.26 6.39 9.51
CA THR A 137 -13.21 5.39 9.00
C THR A 137 -14.04 4.76 10.11
N SER A 138 -15.18 4.15 9.74
CA SER A 138 -15.85 3.18 10.62
C SER A 138 -15.13 1.83 10.56
N GLU A 139 -15.25 1.01 11.59
CA GLU A 139 -14.67 -0.34 11.59
C GLU A 139 -15.20 -1.20 10.43
N SER A 140 -16.44 -1.00 9.99
CA SER A 140 -17.01 -1.76 8.85
C SER A 140 -16.45 -1.35 7.49
N ASN A 141 -15.79 -0.19 7.37
CA ASN A 141 -15.29 0.35 6.10
C ASN A 141 -13.76 0.32 5.99
N TRP A 142 -13.07 -0.40 6.87
CA TRP A 142 -11.61 -0.48 6.91
C TRP A 142 -11.00 -1.01 5.61
N ARG A 143 -11.69 -1.96 4.94
CA ARG A 143 -11.19 -2.57 3.70
C ARG A 143 -11.04 -1.55 2.59
N ARG A 144 -11.98 -0.61 2.45
CA ARG A 144 -11.86 0.48 1.51
C ARG A 144 -10.65 1.37 1.80
N ILE A 145 -10.34 1.62 3.09
CA ILE A 145 -9.13 2.37 3.46
C ILE A 145 -7.88 1.62 3.04
N ALA A 146 -7.85 0.28 3.14
CA ALA A 146 -6.74 -0.52 2.63
C ALA A 146 -6.55 -0.33 1.12
N HIS A 147 -7.63 -0.28 0.33
CA HIS A 147 -7.56 -0.01 -1.10
C HIS A 147 -7.04 1.40 -1.40
N ILE A 148 -7.52 2.43 -0.71
CA ILE A 148 -7.04 3.81 -0.84
C ILE A 148 -5.55 3.90 -0.49
N ILE A 149 -5.09 3.25 0.58
CA ILE A 149 -3.66 3.20 0.94
C ILE A 149 -2.85 2.52 -0.16
N SER A 150 -3.38 1.44 -0.75
CA SER A 150 -2.72 0.77 -1.89
C SER A 150 -2.58 1.71 -3.10
N ASP A 151 -3.60 2.50 -3.40
CA ASP A 151 -3.58 3.51 -4.48
C ASP A 151 -2.51 4.57 -4.22
N GLU A 152 -2.41 5.08 -3.00
CA GLU A 152 -1.41 6.08 -2.62
C GLU A 152 0.02 5.53 -2.71
N ILE A 153 0.25 4.29 -2.25
CA ILE A 153 1.56 3.63 -2.35
C ILE A 153 1.91 3.41 -3.83
N TYR A 154 0.97 2.90 -4.62
CA TYR A 154 1.14 2.66 -6.05
C TYR A 154 1.51 3.96 -6.76
N LYS A 155 0.70 5.01 -6.58
CA LYS A 155 0.93 6.33 -7.18
C LYS A 155 2.29 6.92 -6.79
N ARG A 156 2.66 6.82 -5.51
CA ARG A 156 3.93 7.37 -5.02
C ARG A 156 5.15 6.68 -5.63
N LEU A 157 5.08 5.37 -5.87
CA LEU A 157 6.21 4.57 -6.34
C LEU A 157 6.26 4.43 -7.87
N THR A 158 5.12 4.54 -8.57
CA THR A 158 5.06 4.41 -10.04
C THR A 158 4.90 5.75 -10.75
N GLY A 159 4.24 6.70 -10.11
CA GLY A 159 3.80 7.98 -10.69
C GLY A 159 2.46 7.90 -11.41
N GLU A 160 1.86 6.70 -11.51
CA GLU A 160 0.55 6.47 -12.13
C GLU A 160 -0.54 6.38 -11.05
N ASP A 161 -1.77 6.75 -11.39
CA ASP A 161 -2.89 6.63 -10.46
C ASP A 161 -3.19 5.15 -10.16
N GLY A 162 -3.48 4.85 -8.88
CA GLY A 162 -3.92 3.53 -8.47
C GLY A 162 -5.36 3.23 -8.92
N TYR A 163 -5.74 1.96 -8.84
CA TYR A 163 -7.07 1.47 -9.26
C TYR A 163 -7.72 0.51 -8.24
N PHE A 164 -7.13 0.39 -7.05
CA PHE A 164 -7.57 -0.58 -6.04
C PHE A 164 -8.87 -0.16 -5.35
N ASP A 165 -9.14 1.16 -5.15
CA ASP A 165 -10.45 1.66 -4.68
C ASP A 165 -11.46 1.75 -5.84
N SER A 166 -11.57 0.68 -6.63
CA SER A 166 -12.53 0.56 -7.72
C SER A 166 -13.52 -0.58 -7.49
N ARG A 167 -14.62 -0.58 -8.24
CA ARG A 167 -15.66 -1.59 -8.14
C ARG A 167 -15.97 -2.21 -9.50
N ILE A 168 -16.29 -3.48 -9.47
CA ILE A 168 -16.70 -4.25 -10.65
C ILE A 168 -18.21 -4.41 -10.62
N VAL A 169 -18.88 -3.95 -11.68
CA VAL A 169 -20.29 -4.23 -11.94
C VAL A 169 -20.36 -5.38 -12.94
N TYR A 170 -21.15 -6.40 -12.65
CA TYR A 170 -21.24 -7.57 -13.48
C TYR A 170 -22.62 -8.23 -13.43
N VAL A 171 -22.91 -9.11 -14.40
CA VAL A 171 -24.13 -9.91 -14.41
C VAL A 171 -23.84 -11.25 -13.74
N SER A 172 -24.50 -11.49 -12.62
CA SER A 172 -24.49 -12.79 -11.94
C SER A 172 -25.60 -13.66 -12.47
N GLU A 173 -25.27 -14.89 -12.89
CA GLU A 173 -26.26 -15.89 -13.33
C GLU A 173 -26.34 -17.05 -12.34
N ASN A 174 -27.57 -17.43 -11.98
CA ASN A 174 -27.85 -18.56 -11.12
C ASN A 174 -29.03 -19.38 -11.66
N GLY A 175 -29.14 -20.64 -11.23
CA GLY A 175 -30.22 -21.54 -11.61
C GLY A 175 -29.87 -22.50 -12.77
N PRO A 176 -30.75 -23.47 -13.08
CA PRO A 176 -30.54 -24.45 -14.14
C PRO A 176 -30.51 -23.76 -15.53
N PRO A 177 -29.92 -24.42 -16.55
CA PRO A 177 -29.83 -23.84 -17.90
C PRO A 177 -31.18 -23.41 -18.50
N THR A 178 -32.26 -24.07 -18.09
CA THR A 178 -33.63 -23.80 -18.58
C THR A 178 -34.36 -22.69 -17.83
N ALA A 179 -33.84 -22.24 -16.69
CA ALA A 179 -34.45 -21.21 -15.84
C ALA A 179 -33.36 -20.38 -15.12
N ARG A 180 -32.49 -19.74 -15.89
CA ARG A 180 -31.46 -18.87 -15.35
C ARG A 180 -32.03 -17.55 -14.89
N VAL A 181 -31.66 -17.18 -13.67
CA VAL A 181 -31.94 -15.86 -13.09
C VAL A 181 -30.68 -15.01 -13.24
N LYS A 182 -30.78 -13.92 -13.96
CA LYS A 182 -29.72 -12.92 -14.16
C LYS A 182 -29.93 -11.74 -13.23
N ARG A 183 -28.89 -11.31 -12.54
CA ARG A 183 -28.93 -10.17 -11.63
C ARG A 183 -27.74 -9.27 -11.90
N LEU A 184 -27.97 -7.96 -11.91
CA LEU A 184 -26.87 -7.02 -11.84
C LEU A 184 -26.28 -7.04 -10.42
N ALA A 185 -24.99 -7.16 -10.33
CA ALA A 185 -24.25 -7.21 -9.06
C ALA A 185 -23.06 -6.26 -9.10
N ILE A 186 -22.61 -5.85 -7.91
CA ILE A 186 -21.41 -5.03 -7.72
C ILE A 186 -20.56 -5.65 -6.61
N MET A 187 -19.25 -5.57 -6.76
CA MET A 187 -18.27 -5.97 -5.75
C MET A 187 -17.05 -5.05 -5.81
N ASP A 188 -16.22 -5.07 -4.78
CA ASP A 188 -14.91 -4.45 -4.81
C ASP A 188 -14.00 -5.22 -5.81
N GLN A 189 -12.96 -4.58 -6.29
CA GLN A 189 -12.09 -5.16 -7.35
C GLN A 189 -11.40 -6.48 -6.92
N ASP A 190 -11.36 -6.77 -5.63
CA ASP A 190 -10.81 -8.00 -5.05
C ASP A 190 -11.86 -9.09 -4.76
N GLY A 191 -13.13 -8.86 -5.17
CA GLY A 191 -14.23 -9.79 -5.03
C GLY A 191 -15.01 -9.67 -3.72
N PHE A 192 -14.61 -8.81 -2.80
CA PHE A 192 -15.32 -8.59 -1.55
C PHE A 192 -16.50 -7.63 -1.72
N ASN A 193 -17.32 -7.52 -0.66
CA ASN A 193 -18.48 -6.61 -0.58
C ASN A 193 -19.50 -6.80 -1.72
N HIS A 194 -19.64 -8.05 -2.19
CA HIS A 194 -20.62 -8.41 -3.21
C HIS A 194 -22.05 -8.03 -2.77
N LYS A 195 -22.79 -7.35 -3.68
CA LYS A 195 -24.20 -6.99 -3.51
C LYS A 195 -24.94 -7.16 -4.82
N TYR A 196 -26.16 -7.70 -4.77
CA TYR A 196 -27.09 -7.64 -5.88
C TYR A 196 -27.70 -6.24 -5.96
N LEU A 197 -27.72 -5.66 -7.16
CA LEU A 197 -28.36 -4.37 -7.46
C LEU A 197 -29.79 -4.54 -7.97
N THR A 198 -30.11 -5.74 -8.51
CA THR A 198 -31.45 -6.10 -9.00
C THR A 198 -31.90 -7.43 -8.41
N ASP A 199 -33.22 -7.64 -8.40
CA ASP A 199 -33.85 -8.87 -7.88
C ASP A 199 -33.86 -10.03 -8.92
N GLY A 200 -33.52 -9.75 -10.17
CA GLY A 200 -33.47 -10.71 -11.27
C GLY A 200 -34.80 -10.96 -11.97
N LYS A 201 -35.87 -10.19 -11.64
CA LYS A 201 -37.19 -10.37 -12.26
C LYS A 201 -37.29 -9.71 -13.65
N ASN A 202 -36.52 -8.64 -13.90
CA ASN A 202 -36.64 -7.78 -15.07
C ASN A 202 -35.32 -7.54 -15.81
N LEU A 203 -34.29 -8.33 -15.57
CA LEU A 203 -33.04 -8.17 -16.30
C LEU A 203 -33.13 -8.92 -17.62
N VAL A 204 -33.35 -8.21 -18.68
CA VAL A 204 -33.25 -8.69 -20.06
C VAL A 204 -31.97 -8.11 -20.65
N LEU A 205 -30.99 -8.96 -20.90
CA LEU A 205 -29.77 -8.65 -21.67
C LEU A 205 -29.74 -9.52 -22.90
#